data_85fc3023ca8032ceb4e027df5b9ed61d
#
_entry.id   85fc3023ca8032ceb4e027df5b9ed61d
#
_cell.length_a   1.000
_cell.length_b   1.000
_cell.length_c   1.000
_cell.angle_alpha   90.00
_cell.angle_beta   90.00
_cell.angle_gamma   90.00
#
_symmetry.space_group_name_H-M   'P 1'
#
loop_
_entity.id
_entity.type
_entity.pdbx_description
1 polymer ?
#
loop_
_entity_poly.entity_id
_entity_poly.type
_entity_poly.pdbx_seq_one_letter_code
_entity_poly.pdbx_strand_id
1 'polypeptide(L)'
;MYDTGSTAFMLICAMLVLLMTPGLAFFYGGLSRRKNVVNTMIMVFSAIGIVAITWTICGWSLAYGGDGSSPFFGGFDQLGFLGGVTDMLAEAEAVPEDATYPTIIDFIFQMAFCMITTAIITGSLAGRMKFGAVCAFVAVWTIVVYPPLAHMVWGGDGSLIGDTIGALDFAGGDVVHISSGLTGLILCLMLGKRKGFGMMSYRPHNVPFVALGATLLWFGWFGFNAGSEFVADGVAGLALINTVVASGAALVSWMIVERVKVGKPTLVGAATGLVAGLVVITPAAGFVEPWAAIIMGLIVSPICYFAISFCKAKIGYDDALDAFGCHAVGGIVGGICTGIFCVPELSWTDFGGLLYTGDVSLLCSQIAGIAITIVFVGILDVVLAFIVKACFKGSLRVSEGKEAQGLDIAAHGESAYPAYIGLD
;
A
#
# COMPACT_ATOMS: atom_id res chain seq x y z
N MET A 1 1.49 -32.93 8.48
CA MET A 1 0.62 -32.20 9.43
C MET A 1 1.09 -30.77 9.40
N TYR A 2 0.18 -29.80 9.25
CA TYR A 2 0.56 -28.39 9.30
C TYR A 2 1.32 -28.04 10.57
N ASP A 3 2.26 -27.07 10.44
CA ASP A 3 2.93 -26.50 11.60
C ASP A 3 1.98 -25.57 12.36
N THR A 4 1.69 -25.92 13.61
CA THR A 4 0.77 -25.15 14.44
C THR A 4 1.30 -23.76 14.80
N GLY A 5 2.64 -23.61 14.85
CA GLY A 5 3.30 -22.33 15.10
C GLY A 5 3.10 -21.39 13.93
N SER A 6 3.42 -21.81 12.70
CA SER A 6 3.24 -21.03 11.48
C SER A 6 1.77 -20.73 11.18
N THR A 7 0.86 -21.70 11.44
CA THR A 7 -0.58 -21.50 11.33
C THR A 7 -1.08 -20.38 12.25
N ALA A 8 -0.70 -20.41 13.54
CA ALA A 8 -1.09 -19.38 14.51
C ALA A 8 -0.44 -18.02 14.17
N PHE A 9 0.81 -18.03 13.74
CA PHE A 9 1.55 -16.83 13.30
C PHE A 9 0.84 -16.16 12.12
N MET A 10 0.50 -16.90 11.07
CA MET A 10 -0.15 -16.36 9.88
C MET A 10 -1.56 -15.85 10.14
N LEU A 11 -2.34 -16.52 11.02
CA LEU A 11 -3.63 -16.00 11.47
C LEU A 11 -3.50 -14.65 12.18
N ILE A 12 -2.49 -14.50 13.05
CA ILE A 12 -2.23 -13.23 13.75
C ILE A 12 -1.77 -12.17 12.73
N CYS A 13 -0.87 -12.51 11.81
CA CYS A 13 -0.40 -11.60 10.77
C CYS A 13 -1.55 -11.12 9.88
N ALA A 14 -2.46 -11.99 9.45
CA ALA A 14 -3.64 -11.60 8.68
C ALA A 14 -4.53 -10.61 9.44
N MET A 15 -4.78 -10.83 10.73
CA MET A 15 -5.54 -9.91 11.59
C MET A 15 -4.83 -8.55 11.75
N LEU A 16 -3.51 -8.55 11.87
CA LEU A 16 -2.72 -7.32 11.98
C LEU A 16 -2.77 -6.50 10.67
N VAL A 17 -2.69 -7.15 9.52
CA VAL A 17 -2.83 -6.45 8.22
C VAL A 17 -4.25 -5.92 8.02
N LEU A 18 -5.29 -6.68 8.41
CA LEU A 18 -6.67 -6.18 8.37
C LEU A 18 -6.87 -4.92 9.23
N LEU A 19 -6.19 -4.82 10.37
CA LEU A 19 -6.23 -3.64 11.24
C LEU A 19 -5.66 -2.38 10.56
N MET A 20 -4.75 -2.54 9.58
CA MET A 20 -4.12 -1.40 8.91
C MET A 20 -5.14 -0.56 8.14
N THR A 21 -6.13 -1.16 7.50
CA THR A 21 -7.12 -0.42 6.71
C THR A 21 -7.94 0.55 7.57
N PRO A 22 -8.61 0.15 8.68
CA PRO A 22 -9.22 1.13 9.58
C PRO A 22 -8.21 2.08 10.23
N GLY A 23 -6.98 1.63 10.49
CA GLY A 23 -5.88 2.51 10.94
C GLY A 23 -5.61 3.65 9.96
N LEU A 24 -5.58 3.35 8.67
CA LEU A 24 -5.43 4.34 7.60
C LEU A 24 -6.61 5.31 7.56
N ALA A 25 -7.83 4.86 7.86
CA ALA A 25 -8.98 5.76 7.94
C ALA A 25 -8.79 6.85 9.01
N PHE A 26 -8.22 6.50 10.18
CA PHE A 26 -7.86 7.48 11.21
C PHE A 26 -6.70 8.38 10.78
N PHE A 27 -5.67 7.83 10.16
CA PHE A 27 -4.53 8.61 9.66
C PHE A 27 -4.98 9.65 8.62
N TYR A 28 -5.66 9.22 7.57
CA TYR A 28 -6.19 10.10 6.53
C TYR A 28 -7.31 11.02 7.02
N GLY A 29 -8.20 10.49 7.86
CA GLY A 29 -9.25 11.27 8.50
C GLY A 29 -8.66 12.43 9.29
N GLY A 30 -7.64 12.20 10.11
CA GLY A 30 -6.93 13.22 10.89
C GLY A 30 -6.22 14.26 10.04
N LEU A 31 -5.60 13.84 8.93
CA LEU A 31 -4.91 14.72 7.97
C LEU A 31 -5.89 15.57 7.15
N SER A 32 -7.12 15.09 6.94
CA SER A 32 -8.11 15.76 6.10
C SER A 32 -8.62 17.07 6.72
N ARG A 33 -9.35 17.85 5.93
CA ARG A 33 -10.04 19.05 6.43
C ARG A 33 -11.27 18.62 7.24
N ARG A 34 -11.61 19.37 8.31
CA ARG A 34 -12.74 19.11 9.22
C ARG A 34 -14.07 18.79 8.51
N LYS A 35 -14.31 19.34 7.35
CA LYS A 35 -15.55 19.16 6.55
C LYS A 35 -15.50 18.02 5.52
N ASN A 36 -14.43 17.22 5.54
CA ASN A 36 -14.21 16.10 4.65
C ASN A 36 -13.76 14.83 5.40
N VAL A 37 -13.92 14.78 6.71
CA VAL A 37 -13.45 13.68 7.56
C VAL A 37 -14.23 12.42 7.31
N VAL A 38 -15.58 12.50 7.37
CA VAL A 38 -16.47 11.38 7.09
C VAL A 38 -16.26 10.89 5.66
N ASN A 39 -16.20 11.80 4.68
CA ASN A 39 -15.94 11.43 3.29
C ASN A 39 -14.60 10.72 3.11
N THR A 40 -13.55 11.19 3.78
CA THR A 40 -12.22 10.56 3.68
C THR A 40 -12.23 9.17 4.33
N MET A 41 -12.82 9.05 5.51
CA MET A 41 -12.87 7.77 6.22
C MET A 41 -13.74 6.75 5.49
N ILE A 42 -14.92 7.11 4.99
CA ILE A 42 -15.81 6.18 4.28
C ILE A 42 -15.21 5.71 2.95
N MET A 43 -14.37 6.51 2.27
CA MET A 43 -13.62 6.04 1.10
C MET A 43 -12.69 4.89 1.46
N VAL A 44 -11.98 4.98 2.61
CA VAL A 44 -11.14 3.90 3.12
C VAL A 44 -11.98 2.69 3.53
N PHE A 45 -13.08 2.90 4.27
CA PHE A 45 -13.96 1.79 4.68
C PHE A 45 -14.64 1.11 3.48
N SER A 46 -14.96 1.84 2.41
CA SER A 46 -15.53 1.24 1.20
C SER A 46 -14.58 0.26 0.51
N ALA A 47 -13.26 0.47 0.63
CA ALA A 47 -12.28 -0.47 0.13
C ALA A 47 -12.41 -1.85 0.82
N ILE A 48 -12.68 -1.90 2.13
CA ILE A 48 -12.89 -3.16 2.85
C ILE A 48 -14.00 -3.98 2.22
N GLY A 49 -15.18 -3.37 2.05
CA GLY A 49 -16.35 -4.08 1.50
C GLY A 49 -16.19 -4.46 0.03
N ILE A 50 -15.65 -3.55 -0.78
CA ILE A 50 -15.46 -3.80 -2.22
C ILE A 50 -14.43 -4.90 -2.42
N VAL A 51 -13.28 -4.83 -1.76
CA VAL A 51 -12.21 -5.84 -1.91
C VAL A 51 -12.66 -7.20 -1.39
N ALA A 52 -13.37 -7.26 -0.26
CA ALA A 52 -13.90 -8.54 0.24
C ALA A 52 -14.74 -9.26 -0.82
N ILE A 53 -15.53 -8.51 -1.59
CA ILE A 53 -16.37 -9.07 -2.65
C ILE A 53 -15.52 -9.41 -3.90
N THR A 54 -14.75 -8.46 -4.41
CA THR A 54 -13.99 -8.65 -5.67
C THR A 54 -12.89 -9.69 -5.52
N TRP A 55 -12.20 -9.71 -4.39
CA TRP A 55 -11.17 -10.71 -4.10
C TRP A 55 -11.74 -12.12 -4.04
N THR A 56 -12.86 -12.29 -3.36
CA THR A 56 -13.54 -13.59 -3.27
C THR A 56 -14.09 -14.03 -4.62
N ILE A 57 -14.67 -13.13 -5.41
CA ILE A 57 -15.24 -13.50 -6.72
C ILE A 57 -14.15 -13.90 -7.71
N CYS A 58 -13.08 -13.12 -7.84
CA CYS A 58 -12.07 -13.35 -8.88
C CYS A 58 -10.64 -12.92 -8.52
N GLY A 59 -10.45 -12.02 -7.55
CA GLY A 59 -9.14 -11.47 -7.25
C GLY A 59 -8.12 -12.53 -6.86
N TRP A 60 -8.49 -13.46 -5.98
CA TRP A 60 -7.64 -14.58 -5.61
C TRP A 60 -7.24 -15.42 -6.80
N SER A 61 -8.21 -15.85 -7.61
CA SER A 61 -7.96 -16.69 -8.79
C SER A 61 -7.04 -16.00 -9.81
N LEU A 62 -7.24 -14.69 -10.03
CA LEU A 62 -6.39 -13.91 -10.94
C LEU A 62 -4.98 -13.67 -10.41
N ALA A 63 -4.78 -13.71 -9.08
CA ALA A 63 -3.46 -13.54 -8.47
C ALA A 63 -2.71 -14.87 -8.33
N TYR A 64 -3.39 -15.93 -7.85
CA TYR A 64 -2.75 -17.16 -7.39
C TYR A 64 -3.36 -18.44 -7.95
N GLY A 65 -4.38 -18.36 -8.80
CA GLY A 65 -4.93 -19.51 -9.51
C GLY A 65 -4.13 -19.86 -10.76
N GLY A 66 -4.60 -20.91 -11.45
CA GLY A 66 -4.00 -21.37 -12.71
C GLY A 66 -2.85 -22.36 -12.50
N ASP A 67 -2.20 -22.69 -13.63
CA ASP A 67 -1.13 -23.68 -13.72
C ASP A 67 0.28 -23.06 -13.89
N GLY A 68 0.41 -21.74 -13.63
CA GLY A 68 1.67 -21.01 -13.83
C GLY A 68 2.03 -20.75 -15.29
N SER A 69 1.14 -21.02 -16.26
CA SER A 69 1.44 -20.84 -17.69
C SER A 69 1.45 -19.38 -18.15
N SER A 70 0.83 -18.48 -17.41
CA SER A 70 0.77 -17.06 -17.74
C SER A 70 1.73 -16.24 -16.89
N PRO A 71 2.60 -15.41 -17.49
CA PRO A 71 3.49 -14.53 -16.71
C PRO A 71 2.80 -13.28 -16.17
N PHE A 72 1.54 -13.01 -16.53
CA PHE A 72 0.84 -11.75 -16.26
C PHE A 72 -0.30 -11.85 -15.26
N PHE A 73 -0.95 -12.98 -15.16
CA PHE A 73 -2.06 -13.24 -14.23
C PHE A 73 -2.20 -14.73 -13.98
N GLY A 74 -2.82 -15.11 -12.87
CA GLY A 74 -3.17 -16.49 -12.55
C GLY A 74 -4.26 -17.04 -13.45
N GLY A 75 -5.11 -17.91 -12.95
CA GLY A 75 -6.15 -18.56 -13.74
C GLY A 75 -7.56 -18.08 -13.40
N PHE A 76 -8.53 -18.81 -13.95
CA PHE A 76 -9.96 -18.64 -13.68
C PHE A 76 -10.56 -19.88 -12.98
N ASP A 77 -9.74 -20.80 -12.56
CA ASP A 77 -10.08 -22.10 -11.97
C ASP A 77 -10.59 -21.98 -10.54
N GLN A 78 -10.17 -20.94 -9.81
CA GLN A 78 -10.53 -20.68 -8.42
C GLN A 78 -11.50 -19.50 -8.25
N LEU A 79 -12.29 -19.16 -9.27
CA LEU A 79 -13.32 -18.11 -9.17
C LEU A 79 -14.31 -18.42 -8.06
N GLY A 80 -14.62 -17.42 -7.23
CA GLY A 80 -15.49 -17.59 -6.05
C GLY A 80 -14.82 -18.37 -4.92
N PHE A 81 -13.52 -18.59 -4.98
CA PHE A 81 -12.77 -19.50 -4.12
C PHE A 81 -13.36 -20.92 -4.15
N LEU A 82 -13.90 -21.31 -5.32
CA LEU A 82 -14.45 -22.64 -5.55
C LEU A 82 -13.33 -23.68 -5.39
N GLY A 83 -13.65 -24.74 -4.66
CA GLY A 83 -12.66 -25.77 -4.33
C GLY A 83 -11.86 -25.47 -3.06
N GLY A 84 -11.60 -24.21 -2.72
CA GLY A 84 -10.72 -23.85 -1.61
C GLY A 84 -11.10 -24.45 -0.24
N VAL A 85 -12.40 -24.64 0.05
CA VAL A 85 -12.83 -25.36 1.27
C VAL A 85 -12.63 -26.86 1.13
N THR A 86 -12.89 -27.42 -0.03
CA THR A 86 -12.69 -28.85 -0.30
C THR A 86 -11.20 -29.19 -0.29
N ASP A 87 -10.39 -28.34 -0.89
CA ASP A 87 -8.94 -28.46 -0.91
C ASP A 87 -8.37 -28.37 0.51
N MET A 88 -8.82 -27.40 1.29
CA MET A 88 -8.45 -27.28 2.72
C MET A 88 -8.74 -28.56 3.49
N LEU A 89 -9.90 -29.21 3.26
CA LEU A 89 -10.26 -30.47 3.92
C LEU A 89 -9.39 -31.62 3.42
N ALA A 90 -9.09 -31.68 2.13
CA ALA A 90 -8.17 -32.66 1.54
C ALA A 90 -6.73 -32.47 2.04
N GLU A 91 -6.26 -31.24 2.09
CA GLU A 91 -4.95 -30.88 2.64
C GLU A 91 -4.81 -31.30 4.12
N ALA A 92 -5.91 -31.25 4.91
CA ALA A 92 -5.88 -31.69 6.30
C ALA A 92 -5.67 -33.22 6.43
N GLU A 93 -6.07 -34.01 5.43
CA GLU A 93 -5.83 -35.46 5.36
C GLU A 93 -4.47 -35.81 4.77
N ALA A 94 -4.00 -35.02 3.78
CA ALA A 94 -2.75 -35.23 3.06
C ALA A 94 -2.05 -33.88 2.81
N VAL A 95 -1.45 -33.32 3.86
CA VAL A 95 -0.72 -32.03 3.80
C VAL A 95 0.41 -32.14 2.77
N PRO A 96 0.51 -31.25 1.76
CA PRO A 96 1.64 -31.17 0.87
C PRO A 96 2.97 -31.04 1.63
N GLU A 97 4.06 -31.61 1.10
CA GLU A 97 5.34 -31.65 1.79
C GLU A 97 5.92 -30.25 2.09
N ASP A 98 5.60 -29.29 1.24
CA ASP A 98 6.05 -27.88 1.28
C ASP A 98 5.05 -26.95 2.00
N ALA A 99 3.83 -27.40 2.28
CA ALA A 99 2.82 -26.55 2.93
C ALA A 99 3.00 -26.50 4.45
N THR A 100 3.22 -25.31 4.97
CA THR A 100 3.41 -25.05 6.41
C THR A 100 2.12 -24.72 7.14
N TYR A 101 1.12 -24.14 6.44
CA TYR A 101 -0.19 -23.76 6.97
C TYR A 101 -1.28 -23.87 5.89
N PRO A 102 -2.59 -23.90 6.26
CA PRO A 102 -3.67 -24.03 5.28
C PRO A 102 -3.79 -22.84 4.33
N THR A 103 -3.97 -23.08 3.04
CA THR A 103 -4.10 -22.07 1.96
C THR A 103 -5.21 -21.04 2.21
N ILE A 104 -6.28 -21.41 2.94
CA ILE A 104 -7.35 -20.47 3.30
C ILE A 104 -6.85 -19.29 4.17
N ILE A 105 -5.75 -19.47 4.89
CA ILE A 105 -5.14 -18.40 5.70
C ILE A 105 -4.37 -17.44 4.78
N ASP A 106 -3.76 -17.95 3.73
CA ASP A 106 -3.13 -17.11 2.73
C ASP A 106 -4.17 -16.28 1.95
N PHE A 107 -5.29 -16.88 1.60
CA PHE A 107 -6.41 -16.17 0.98
C PHE A 107 -6.81 -14.89 1.74
N ILE A 108 -7.00 -14.97 3.07
CA ILE A 108 -7.38 -13.80 3.88
C ILE A 108 -6.21 -12.84 4.10
N PHE A 109 -4.98 -13.34 4.21
CA PHE A 109 -3.78 -12.51 4.34
C PHE A 109 -3.59 -11.65 3.10
N GLN A 110 -3.63 -12.24 1.92
CA GLN A 110 -3.49 -11.55 0.63
C GLN A 110 -4.70 -10.62 0.32
N MET A 111 -5.91 -11.00 0.74
CA MET A 111 -7.08 -10.10 0.69
C MET A 111 -6.83 -8.82 1.48
N ALA A 112 -6.24 -8.93 2.67
CA ALA A 112 -5.93 -7.77 3.51
C ALA A 112 -4.89 -6.84 2.86
N PHE A 113 -3.93 -7.38 2.13
CA PHE A 113 -2.99 -6.61 1.29
C PHE A 113 -3.71 -5.82 0.20
N CYS A 114 -4.62 -6.44 -0.52
CA CYS A 114 -5.44 -5.75 -1.52
C CYS A 114 -6.30 -4.64 -0.88
N MET A 115 -6.86 -4.87 0.32
CA MET A 115 -7.65 -3.88 1.05
C MET A 115 -6.85 -2.62 1.38
N ILE A 116 -5.68 -2.80 2.00
CA ILE A 116 -4.85 -1.64 2.38
C ILE A 116 -4.30 -0.92 1.15
N THR A 117 -3.87 -1.64 0.12
CA THR A 117 -3.35 -1.06 -1.13
C THR A 117 -4.38 -0.14 -1.77
N THR A 118 -5.61 -0.63 -1.91
CA THR A 118 -6.73 0.12 -2.46
C THR A 118 -7.10 1.33 -1.62
N ALA A 119 -7.05 1.19 -0.30
CA ALA A 119 -7.33 2.26 0.64
C ALA A 119 -6.31 3.41 0.53
N ILE A 120 -5.02 3.12 0.29
CA ILE A 120 -3.96 4.12 0.11
C ILE A 120 -4.29 5.08 -1.03
N ILE A 121 -4.85 4.61 -2.15
CA ILE A 121 -5.24 5.43 -3.31
C ILE A 121 -6.13 6.61 -2.90
N THR A 122 -7.03 6.37 -1.94
CA THR A 122 -8.05 7.35 -1.53
C THR A 122 -7.46 8.63 -0.94
N GLY A 123 -6.24 8.58 -0.41
CA GLY A 123 -5.54 9.72 0.14
C GLY A 123 -5.31 10.85 -0.87
N SER A 124 -4.97 10.51 -2.11
CA SER A 124 -4.77 11.50 -3.18
C SER A 124 -6.07 12.15 -3.66
N LEU A 125 -7.22 11.52 -3.41
CA LEU A 125 -8.54 11.91 -3.94
C LEU A 125 -9.33 12.80 -2.98
N ALA A 126 -8.90 12.89 -1.73
CA ALA A 126 -9.64 13.49 -0.63
C ALA A 126 -10.15 14.90 -0.95
N GLY A 127 -11.42 15.12 -0.66
CA GLY A 127 -12.09 16.42 -0.70
C GLY A 127 -12.55 16.90 -2.08
N ARG A 128 -12.44 16.09 -3.16
CA ARG A 128 -12.89 16.52 -4.50
C ARG A 128 -13.44 15.43 -5.44
N MET A 129 -13.16 14.14 -5.22
CA MET A 129 -13.71 13.08 -6.07
C MET A 129 -15.11 12.70 -5.63
N LYS A 130 -15.98 12.36 -6.59
CA LYS A 130 -17.31 11.81 -6.32
C LYS A 130 -17.17 10.45 -5.65
N PHE A 131 -17.86 10.23 -4.54
CA PHE A 131 -17.78 8.98 -3.79
C PHE A 131 -18.12 7.75 -4.64
N GLY A 132 -19.22 7.80 -5.39
CA GLY A 132 -19.58 6.71 -6.30
C GLY A 132 -18.54 6.43 -7.38
N ALA A 133 -17.81 7.45 -7.85
CA ALA A 133 -16.72 7.26 -8.81
C ALA A 133 -15.49 6.62 -8.15
N VAL A 134 -15.22 6.91 -6.87
CA VAL A 134 -14.20 6.18 -6.08
C VAL A 134 -14.56 4.71 -5.99
N CYS A 135 -15.79 4.38 -5.57
CA CYS A 135 -16.24 2.99 -5.44
C CYS A 135 -16.17 2.22 -6.76
N ALA A 136 -16.62 2.85 -7.87
CA ALA A 136 -16.57 2.22 -9.19
C ALA A 136 -15.13 2.00 -9.68
N PHE A 137 -14.23 2.97 -9.48
CA PHE A 137 -12.84 2.84 -9.84
C PHE A 137 -12.15 1.73 -9.03
N VAL A 138 -12.33 1.74 -7.71
CA VAL A 138 -11.80 0.73 -6.80
C VAL A 138 -12.28 -0.68 -7.18
N ALA A 139 -13.58 -0.84 -7.48
CA ALA A 139 -14.12 -2.15 -7.83
C ALA A 139 -13.49 -2.75 -9.09
N VAL A 140 -13.23 -1.94 -10.11
CA VAL A 140 -12.58 -2.41 -11.35
C VAL A 140 -11.06 -2.56 -11.15
N TRP A 141 -10.42 -1.65 -10.42
CA TRP A 141 -8.98 -1.67 -10.15
C TRP A 141 -8.56 -2.92 -9.38
N THR A 142 -9.36 -3.36 -8.41
CA THR A 142 -9.12 -4.59 -7.63
C THR A 142 -9.34 -5.89 -8.40
N ILE A 143 -9.75 -5.80 -9.64
CA ILE A 143 -9.88 -6.94 -10.56
C ILE A 143 -8.80 -6.89 -11.65
N VAL A 144 -8.58 -5.70 -12.23
CA VAL A 144 -7.81 -5.56 -13.48
C VAL A 144 -6.36 -5.16 -13.23
N VAL A 145 -6.06 -4.50 -12.10
CA VAL A 145 -4.72 -3.97 -11.81
C VAL A 145 -4.03 -4.77 -10.70
N TYR A 146 -4.63 -4.83 -9.52
CA TYR A 146 -3.97 -5.40 -8.35
C TYR A 146 -3.68 -6.90 -8.49
N PRO A 147 -4.64 -7.79 -8.81
CA PRO A 147 -4.37 -9.21 -8.87
C PRO A 147 -3.35 -9.60 -9.94
N PRO A 148 -3.42 -9.07 -11.19
CA PRO A 148 -2.38 -9.32 -12.18
C PRO A 148 -1.00 -8.82 -11.75
N LEU A 149 -0.90 -7.65 -11.10
CA LEU A 149 0.38 -7.18 -10.58
C LEU A 149 0.91 -8.09 -9.46
N ALA A 150 0.04 -8.51 -8.54
CA ALA A 150 0.40 -9.46 -7.49
C ALA A 150 0.92 -10.78 -8.08
N HIS A 151 0.27 -11.28 -9.12
CA HIS A 151 0.75 -12.46 -9.86
C HIS A 151 2.12 -12.23 -10.51
N MET A 152 2.30 -11.11 -11.22
CA MET A 152 3.59 -10.83 -11.87
C MET A 152 4.75 -10.78 -10.87
N VAL A 153 4.51 -10.42 -9.61
CA VAL A 153 5.55 -10.30 -8.58
C VAL A 153 5.64 -11.55 -7.71
N TRP A 154 4.50 -12.13 -7.31
CA TRP A 154 4.42 -13.20 -6.30
C TRP A 154 3.78 -14.49 -6.81
N GLY A 155 3.49 -14.59 -8.10
CA GLY A 155 2.82 -15.75 -8.70
C GLY A 155 3.66 -17.04 -8.78
N GLY A 156 4.91 -17.02 -8.29
CA GLY A 156 5.81 -18.17 -8.35
C GLY A 156 6.43 -18.38 -9.73
N ASP A 157 6.72 -19.63 -10.06
CA ASP A 157 7.39 -20.03 -11.31
C ASP A 157 6.65 -19.50 -12.55
N GLY A 158 7.39 -18.88 -13.46
CA GLY A 158 6.87 -18.28 -14.68
C GLY A 158 6.32 -16.86 -14.54
N SER A 159 6.22 -16.32 -13.33
CA SER A 159 5.79 -14.92 -13.13
C SER A 159 6.79 -13.94 -13.75
N LEU A 160 6.28 -12.81 -14.30
CA LEU A 160 7.11 -11.90 -15.09
C LEU A 160 8.18 -11.18 -14.26
N ILE A 161 7.80 -10.59 -13.12
CA ILE A 161 8.68 -9.72 -12.33
C ILE A 161 9.49 -10.56 -11.33
N GLY A 162 8.82 -11.44 -10.58
CA GLY A 162 9.47 -12.22 -9.52
C GLY A 162 10.40 -13.28 -10.05
N ASP A 163 9.95 -14.11 -11.02
CA ASP A 163 10.74 -15.22 -11.55
C ASP A 163 11.53 -14.82 -12.80
N THR A 164 10.87 -14.41 -13.89
CA THR A 164 11.55 -14.17 -15.17
C THR A 164 12.59 -13.05 -15.11
N ILE A 165 12.30 -11.94 -14.40
CA ILE A 165 13.23 -10.81 -14.22
C ILE A 165 14.09 -11.00 -12.99
N GLY A 166 13.61 -11.75 -12.00
CA GLY A 166 14.30 -11.99 -10.74
C GLY A 166 14.37 -10.76 -9.85
N ALA A 167 13.31 -9.93 -9.84
CA ALA A 167 13.20 -8.81 -8.92
C ALA A 167 12.57 -9.29 -7.60
N LEU A 168 13.13 -8.80 -6.49
CA LEU A 168 12.69 -9.14 -5.15
C LEU A 168 11.71 -8.08 -4.61
N ASP A 169 10.57 -8.53 -4.11
CA ASP A 169 9.63 -7.69 -3.38
C ASP A 169 9.07 -8.49 -2.20
N PHE A 170 9.67 -8.32 -1.02
CA PHE A 170 9.37 -9.14 0.16
C PHE A 170 7.91 -9.01 0.61
N ALA A 171 7.40 -7.78 0.64
CA ALA A 171 6.07 -7.54 1.20
C ALA A 171 5.24 -6.47 0.44
N GLY A 172 5.64 -6.00 -0.74
CA GLY A 172 4.79 -5.13 -1.56
C GLY A 172 5.33 -3.73 -1.84
N GLY A 173 6.64 -3.61 -2.04
CA GLY A 173 7.22 -2.37 -2.56
C GLY A 173 6.61 -1.97 -3.89
N ASP A 174 6.55 -2.91 -4.83
CA ASP A 174 5.91 -2.76 -6.13
C ASP A 174 4.39 -2.93 -6.05
N VAL A 175 3.93 -4.06 -5.49
CA VAL A 175 2.52 -4.46 -5.53
C VAL A 175 1.64 -3.53 -4.73
N VAL A 176 2.09 -3.04 -3.57
CA VAL A 176 1.28 -2.20 -2.67
C VAL A 176 1.63 -0.73 -2.84
N HIS A 177 2.92 -0.36 -2.70
CA HIS A 177 3.29 1.04 -2.52
C HIS A 177 3.46 1.79 -3.84
N ILE A 178 4.19 1.24 -4.80
CA ILE A 178 4.35 1.89 -6.11
C ILE A 178 3.00 1.94 -6.82
N SER A 179 2.26 0.84 -6.83
CA SER A 179 0.96 0.76 -7.52
C SER A 179 -0.04 1.77 -6.95
N SER A 180 -0.30 1.75 -5.65
CA SER A 180 -1.29 2.65 -5.02
C SER A 180 -0.89 4.11 -5.09
N GLY A 181 0.39 4.42 -4.87
CA GLY A 181 0.89 5.79 -4.94
C GLY A 181 0.82 6.37 -6.35
N LEU A 182 1.18 5.58 -7.36
CA LEU A 182 1.09 5.98 -8.78
C LEU A 182 -0.36 6.16 -9.21
N THR A 183 -1.26 5.24 -8.84
CA THR A 183 -2.71 5.36 -9.07
C THR A 183 -3.24 6.65 -8.47
N GLY A 184 -2.84 6.95 -7.23
CA GLY A 184 -3.18 8.21 -6.56
C GLY A 184 -2.73 9.44 -7.35
N LEU A 185 -1.50 9.43 -7.87
CA LEU A 185 -0.95 10.52 -8.71
C LEU A 185 -1.77 10.70 -9.99
N ILE A 186 -2.01 9.64 -10.73
CA ILE A 186 -2.76 9.69 -12.01
C ILE A 186 -4.16 10.25 -11.79
N LEU A 187 -4.87 9.73 -10.81
CA LEU A 187 -6.22 10.20 -10.49
C LEU A 187 -6.22 11.66 -10.00
N CYS A 188 -5.25 12.07 -9.19
CA CYS A 188 -5.18 13.46 -8.74
C CYS A 188 -4.87 14.44 -9.88
N LEU A 189 -4.07 14.05 -10.86
CA LEU A 189 -3.83 14.82 -12.08
C LEU A 189 -5.11 14.98 -12.91
N MET A 190 -5.88 13.90 -13.07
CA MET A 190 -7.15 13.93 -13.82
C MET A 190 -8.25 14.72 -13.10
N LEU A 191 -8.26 14.75 -11.77
CA LEU A 191 -9.19 15.55 -10.97
C LEU A 191 -8.83 17.04 -10.98
N GLY A 192 -7.58 17.37 -11.18
CA GLY A 192 -7.07 18.74 -11.08
C GLY A 192 -6.95 19.25 -9.63
N LYS A 193 -6.50 20.48 -9.50
CA LYS A 193 -6.21 21.11 -8.19
C LYS A 193 -7.47 21.39 -7.39
N ARG A 194 -7.42 21.19 -6.05
CA ARG A 194 -8.48 21.60 -5.13
C ARG A 194 -8.65 23.12 -5.14
N LYS A 195 -9.87 23.57 -4.84
CA LYS A 195 -10.16 25.01 -4.73
C LYS A 195 -9.30 25.65 -3.63
N GLY A 196 -8.47 26.59 -4.02
CA GLY A 196 -7.53 27.27 -3.10
C GLY A 196 -6.16 26.58 -2.96
N PHE A 197 -5.83 25.59 -3.80
CA PHE A 197 -4.50 25.00 -3.82
C PHE A 197 -3.42 26.07 -4.07
N GLY A 198 -2.38 26.07 -3.24
CA GLY A 198 -1.32 27.07 -3.27
C GLY A 198 -1.67 28.44 -2.66
N MET A 199 -2.95 28.72 -2.37
CA MET A 199 -3.40 29.96 -1.75
C MET A 199 -3.89 29.77 -0.31
N MET A 200 -4.29 28.57 0.07
CA MET A 200 -4.82 28.23 1.39
C MET A 200 -3.98 27.13 2.04
N SER A 201 -3.75 27.24 3.34
CA SER A 201 -3.13 26.17 4.11
C SER A 201 -4.18 25.09 4.40
N TYR A 202 -3.93 23.86 3.91
CA TYR A 202 -4.72 22.67 4.23
C TYR A 202 -4.13 22.01 5.49
N ARG A 203 -4.46 22.53 6.66
CA ARG A 203 -3.96 21.98 7.91
C ARG A 203 -4.74 20.74 8.32
N PRO A 204 -4.06 19.70 8.87
CA PRO A 204 -4.72 18.59 9.54
C PRO A 204 -5.70 19.11 10.59
N HIS A 205 -6.91 18.52 10.62
CA HIS A 205 -7.91 18.99 11.58
C HIS A 205 -7.78 18.31 12.95
N ASN A 206 -7.18 17.11 13.01
CA ASN A 206 -7.07 16.32 14.23
C ASN A 206 -5.73 15.55 14.28
N VAL A 207 -4.73 16.19 14.85
CA VAL A 207 -3.37 15.63 14.99
C VAL A 207 -3.34 14.36 15.88
N PRO A 208 -4.11 14.25 16.99
CA PRO A 208 -4.24 13.00 17.73
C PRO A 208 -4.75 11.82 16.88
N PHE A 209 -5.70 12.04 15.96
CA PHE A 209 -6.14 10.99 15.02
C PHE A 209 -5.05 10.58 14.05
N VAL A 210 -4.23 11.53 13.60
CA VAL A 210 -3.05 11.21 12.75
C VAL A 210 -2.10 10.29 13.52
N ALA A 211 -1.79 10.61 14.77
CA ALA A 211 -0.92 9.79 15.61
C ALA A 211 -1.52 8.41 15.90
N LEU A 212 -2.82 8.34 16.22
CA LEU A 212 -3.52 7.07 16.43
C LEU A 212 -3.48 6.19 15.16
N GLY A 213 -3.82 6.77 14.00
CA GLY A 213 -3.79 6.06 12.73
C GLY A 213 -2.39 5.56 12.38
N ALA A 214 -1.36 6.41 12.55
CA ALA A 214 0.03 6.00 12.33
C ALA A 214 0.46 4.87 13.26
N THR A 215 0.01 4.86 14.52
CA THR A 215 0.29 3.79 15.49
C THR A 215 -0.38 2.47 15.08
N LEU A 216 -1.64 2.51 14.63
CA LEU A 216 -2.35 1.32 14.15
C LEU A 216 -1.70 0.77 12.87
N LEU A 217 -1.27 1.63 11.95
CA LEU A 217 -0.51 1.25 10.77
C LEU A 217 0.83 0.61 11.16
N TRP A 218 1.57 1.23 12.05
CA TRP A 218 2.87 0.72 12.51
C TRP A 218 2.75 -0.65 13.16
N PHE A 219 1.75 -0.84 14.02
CA PHE A 219 1.50 -2.13 14.68
C PHE A 219 1.04 -3.21 13.68
N GLY A 220 0.15 -2.85 12.75
CA GLY A 220 -0.29 -3.75 11.69
C GLY A 220 0.84 -4.16 10.74
N TRP A 221 1.82 -3.27 10.54
CA TRP A 221 2.97 -3.52 9.67
C TRP A 221 3.91 -4.61 10.17
N PHE A 222 3.86 -4.94 11.44
CA PHE A 222 4.57 -6.10 11.96
C PHE A 222 4.03 -7.40 11.37
N GLY A 223 2.71 -7.55 11.26
CA GLY A 223 2.10 -8.65 10.54
C GLY A 223 2.29 -8.56 9.01
N PHE A 224 2.28 -7.33 8.48
CA PHE A 224 2.46 -7.08 7.06
C PHE A 224 3.84 -7.56 6.57
N ASN A 225 4.92 -7.14 7.20
CA ASN A 225 6.27 -7.51 6.79
C ASN A 225 6.68 -8.90 7.31
N ALA A 226 6.55 -9.17 8.62
CA ALA A 226 6.96 -10.47 9.14
C ALA A 226 6.10 -11.62 8.60
N GLY A 227 4.79 -11.39 8.40
CA GLY A 227 3.88 -12.39 7.81
C GLY A 227 4.20 -12.74 6.36
N SER A 228 4.90 -11.86 5.61
CA SER A 228 5.30 -12.14 4.22
C SER A 228 6.43 -13.17 4.10
N GLU A 229 6.96 -13.67 5.21
CA GLU A 229 7.81 -14.87 5.24
C GLU A 229 6.98 -16.16 5.17
N PHE A 230 5.70 -16.08 5.51
CA PHE A 230 4.77 -17.22 5.54
C PHE A 230 5.10 -18.30 6.57
N VAL A 231 6.23 -18.21 7.26
CA VAL A 231 6.72 -19.17 8.28
C VAL A 231 7.17 -18.41 9.53
N ALA A 232 6.96 -19.02 10.69
CA ALA A 232 7.43 -18.46 11.96
C ALA A 232 8.89 -18.88 12.24
N ASP A 233 9.83 -18.20 11.60
CA ASP A 233 11.25 -18.52 11.63
C ASP A 233 12.16 -17.31 11.92
N GLY A 234 13.46 -17.46 11.64
CA GLY A 234 14.46 -16.41 11.82
C GLY A 234 14.30 -15.25 10.85
N VAL A 235 13.82 -15.48 9.61
CA VAL A 235 13.61 -14.42 8.60
C VAL A 235 12.39 -13.58 8.95
N ALA A 236 11.31 -14.19 9.45
CA ALA A 236 10.18 -13.46 10.01
C ALA A 236 10.61 -12.54 11.17
N GLY A 237 11.49 -13.04 12.05
CA GLY A 237 12.10 -12.25 13.13
C GLY A 237 12.98 -11.11 12.61
N LEU A 238 13.74 -11.34 11.55
CA LEU A 238 14.54 -10.30 10.87
C LEU A 238 13.65 -9.22 10.26
N ALA A 239 12.61 -9.61 9.54
CA ALA A 239 11.65 -8.68 8.94
C ALA A 239 10.96 -7.81 10.01
N LEU A 240 10.63 -8.38 11.18
CA LEU A 240 10.09 -7.64 12.31
C LEU A 240 11.08 -6.59 12.83
N ILE A 241 12.34 -6.96 13.08
CA ILE A 241 13.39 -6.04 13.55
C ILE A 241 13.61 -4.92 12.53
N ASN A 242 13.74 -5.25 11.25
CA ASN A 242 13.98 -4.29 10.18
C ASN A 242 12.82 -3.28 10.06
N THR A 243 11.59 -3.74 10.26
CA THR A 243 10.39 -2.89 10.26
C THR A 243 10.44 -1.85 11.38
N VAL A 244 10.80 -2.26 12.61
CA VAL A 244 10.95 -1.34 13.76
C VAL A 244 12.08 -0.34 13.52
N VAL A 245 13.23 -0.85 13.09
CA VAL A 245 14.47 -0.06 12.99
C VAL A 245 14.38 0.97 11.86
N ALA A 246 13.90 0.57 10.66
CA ALA A 246 13.76 1.49 9.53
C ALA A 246 12.72 2.58 9.82
N SER A 247 11.57 2.22 10.40
CA SER A 247 10.53 3.18 10.74
C SER A 247 10.99 4.17 11.81
N GLY A 248 11.71 3.70 12.83
CA GLY A 248 12.32 4.55 13.86
C GLY A 248 13.38 5.50 13.29
N ALA A 249 14.27 5.00 12.44
CA ALA A 249 15.29 5.81 11.77
C ALA A 249 14.67 6.89 10.89
N ALA A 250 13.63 6.55 10.11
CA ALA A 250 12.93 7.48 9.25
C ALA A 250 12.16 8.56 10.03
N LEU A 251 11.52 8.20 11.15
CA LEU A 251 10.87 9.14 12.04
C LEU A 251 11.87 10.19 12.54
N VAL A 252 13.03 9.76 13.04
CA VAL A 252 14.08 10.67 13.53
C VAL A 252 14.62 11.54 12.38
N SER A 253 14.88 10.93 11.22
CA SER A 253 15.36 11.64 10.03
C SER A 253 14.36 12.72 9.59
N TRP A 254 13.06 12.42 9.57
CA TRP A 254 12.02 13.40 9.23
C TRP A 254 12.01 14.60 10.20
N MET A 255 12.09 14.31 11.50
CA MET A 255 12.16 15.37 12.53
C MET A 255 13.39 16.26 12.33
N ILE A 256 14.53 15.69 11.93
CA ILE A 256 15.75 16.45 11.62
C ILE A 256 15.52 17.33 10.38
N VAL A 257 14.94 16.78 9.31
CA VAL A 257 14.62 17.53 8.08
C VAL A 257 13.69 18.71 8.40
N GLU A 258 12.61 18.51 9.16
CA GLU A 258 11.72 19.61 9.57
C GLU A 258 12.46 20.63 10.44
N ARG A 259 13.30 20.19 11.38
CA ARG A 259 14.09 21.10 12.22
C ARG A 259 14.98 22.01 11.37
N VAL A 260 15.61 21.47 10.34
CA VAL A 260 16.48 22.22 9.44
C VAL A 260 15.70 23.12 8.48
N LYS A 261 14.58 22.64 7.92
CA LYS A 261 13.82 23.36 6.88
C LYS A 261 12.80 24.35 7.43
N VAL A 262 12.13 23.98 8.51
CA VAL A 262 10.97 24.73 9.07
C VAL A 262 11.27 25.27 10.47
N GLY A 263 12.34 24.81 11.10
CA GLY A 263 12.78 25.25 12.42
C GLY A 263 12.18 24.47 13.60
N LYS A 264 11.15 23.65 13.39
CA LYS A 264 10.47 22.87 14.45
C LYS A 264 9.99 21.53 13.90
N PRO A 265 10.26 20.39 14.58
CA PRO A 265 9.63 19.14 14.26
C PRO A 265 8.14 19.16 14.63
N THR A 266 7.32 18.42 13.89
CA THR A 266 5.88 18.29 14.13
C THR A 266 5.52 16.82 14.38
N LEU A 267 4.42 16.57 15.11
CA LEU A 267 3.92 15.21 15.32
C LEU A 267 3.40 14.61 14.00
N VAL A 268 2.82 15.43 13.14
CA VAL A 268 2.37 15.01 11.79
C VAL A 268 3.57 14.60 10.95
N GLY A 269 4.65 15.39 10.96
CA GLY A 269 5.89 15.05 10.26
C GLY A 269 6.54 13.78 10.82
N ALA A 270 6.62 13.63 12.14
CA ALA A 270 7.12 12.41 12.77
C ALA A 270 6.31 11.17 12.36
N ALA A 271 4.96 11.27 12.36
CA ALA A 271 4.07 10.20 11.91
C ALA A 271 4.24 9.88 10.41
N THR A 272 4.42 10.91 9.57
CA THR A 272 4.69 10.71 8.13
C THR A 272 6.04 10.04 7.92
N GLY A 273 7.07 10.46 8.66
CA GLY A 273 8.40 9.83 8.62
C GLY A 273 8.36 8.37 9.06
N LEU A 274 7.60 8.05 10.13
CA LEU A 274 7.37 6.67 10.56
C LEU A 274 6.82 5.83 9.40
N VAL A 275 5.75 6.30 8.74
CA VAL A 275 5.13 5.60 7.61
C VAL A 275 6.09 5.50 6.41
N ALA A 276 6.84 6.55 6.08
CA ALA A 276 7.85 6.48 5.02
C ALA A 276 8.91 5.40 5.27
N GLY A 277 9.33 5.24 6.54
CA GLY A 277 10.25 4.18 6.95
C GLY A 277 9.66 2.78 6.84
N LEU A 278 8.37 2.63 7.13
CA LEU A 278 7.65 1.38 6.90
C LEU A 278 7.59 1.02 5.41
N VAL A 279 7.29 2.01 4.58
CA VAL A 279 7.24 1.84 3.11
C VAL A 279 8.58 1.43 2.53
N VAL A 280 9.67 2.13 2.89
CA VAL A 280 10.99 1.87 2.28
C VAL A 280 11.54 0.49 2.62
N ILE A 281 11.24 -0.02 3.81
CA ILE A 281 11.74 -1.34 4.23
C ILE A 281 10.91 -2.49 3.67
N THR A 282 9.66 -2.24 3.28
CA THR A 282 8.71 -3.27 2.82
C THR A 282 9.27 -4.21 1.75
N PRO A 283 9.89 -3.75 0.64
CA PRO A 283 10.46 -4.67 -0.36
C PRO A 283 11.71 -5.40 0.11
N ALA A 284 12.34 -4.98 1.20
CA ALA A 284 13.63 -5.46 1.67
C ALA A 284 13.58 -6.16 3.03
N ALA A 285 12.41 -6.24 3.68
CA ALA A 285 12.31 -6.50 5.11
C ALA A 285 12.97 -7.82 5.55
N GLY A 286 12.84 -8.89 4.78
CA GLY A 286 13.49 -10.18 5.02
C GLY A 286 14.86 -10.35 4.36
N PHE A 287 15.32 -9.38 3.57
CA PHE A 287 16.51 -9.54 2.73
C PHE A 287 17.74 -8.78 3.21
N VAL A 288 17.60 -7.84 4.13
CA VAL A 288 18.68 -6.94 4.54
C VAL A 288 19.00 -7.03 6.02
N GLU A 289 20.25 -6.73 6.37
CA GLU A 289 20.64 -6.63 7.76
C GLU A 289 20.09 -5.35 8.43
N PRO A 290 19.93 -5.35 9.78
CA PRO A 290 19.35 -4.20 10.50
C PRO A 290 20.11 -2.87 10.34
N TRP A 291 21.42 -2.89 10.14
CA TRP A 291 22.19 -1.68 9.87
C TRP A 291 21.80 -1.04 8.52
N ALA A 292 21.53 -1.86 7.49
CA ALA A 292 21.06 -1.38 6.20
C ALA A 292 19.64 -0.79 6.32
N ALA A 293 18.76 -1.41 7.12
CA ALA A 293 17.45 -0.88 7.45
C ALA A 293 17.51 0.52 8.10
N ILE A 294 18.51 0.79 8.97
CA ILE A 294 18.77 2.14 9.51
C ILE A 294 19.08 3.12 8.37
N ILE A 295 19.98 2.76 7.47
CA ILE A 295 20.37 3.62 6.35
C ILE A 295 19.16 3.90 5.45
N MET A 296 18.38 2.89 5.10
CA MET A 296 17.17 3.02 4.29
C MET A 296 16.19 4.01 4.94
N GLY A 297 15.94 3.86 6.25
CA GLY A 297 15.09 4.78 7.00
C GLY A 297 15.62 6.21 7.03
N LEU A 298 16.93 6.40 7.21
CA LEU A 298 17.53 7.73 7.23
C LEU A 298 17.43 8.45 5.87
N ILE A 299 17.57 7.75 4.75
CA ILE A 299 17.58 8.37 3.41
C ILE A 299 16.17 8.57 2.84
N VAL A 300 15.18 7.75 3.19
CA VAL A 300 13.83 7.89 2.64
C VAL A 300 13.14 9.17 3.06
N SER A 301 13.31 9.60 4.31
CA SER A 301 12.65 10.79 4.84
C SER A 301 12.99 12.08 4.09
N PRO A 302 14.26 12.45 3.84
CA PRO A 302 14.57 13.61 3.03
C PRO A 302 14.07 13.49 1.59
N ILE A 303 14.07 12.30 1.00
CA ILE A 303 13.58 12.06 -0.38
C ILE A 303 12.07 12.27 -0.45
N CYS A 304 11.30 11.61 0.43
CA CYS A 304 9.84 11.79 0.49
C CYS A 304 9.46 13.23 0.87
N TYR A 305 10.16 13.85 1.82
CA TYR A 305 9.95 15.26 2.17
C TYR A 305 10.15 16.18 0.96
N PHE A 306 11.20 15.93 0.17
CA PHE A 306 11.47 16.69 -1.06
C PHE A 306 10.34 16.48 -2.10
N ALA A 307 9.88 15.26 -2.29
CA ALA A 307 8.77 14.94 -3.20
C ALA A 307 7.47 15.65 -2.78
N ILE A 308 7.12 15.57 -1.50
CA ILE A 308 5.88 16.15 -0.93
C ILE A 308 5.93 17.69 -0.89
N SER A 309 7.06 18.26 -0.55
CA SER A 309 7.17 19.73 -0.34
C SER A 309 7.56 20.46 -1.61
N PHE A 310 8.67 20.06 -2.26
CA PHE A 310 9.23 20.78 -3.39
C PHE A 310 8.64 20.36 -4.73
N CYS A 311 8.64 19.04 -5.03
CA CYS A 311 8.15 18.58 -6.33
C CYS A 311 6.67 18.85 -6.49
N LYS A 312 5.87 18.58 -5.48
CA LYS A 312 4.42 18.87 -5.46
C LYS A 312 4.15 20.35 -5.69
N ALA A 313 4.88 21.23 -5.01
CA ALA A 313 4.70 22.69 -5.18
C ALA A 313 5.16 23.18 -6.56
N LYS A 314 6.30 22.69 -7.06
CA LYS A 314 6.91 23.16 -8.33
C LYS A 314 6.19 22.59 -9.55
N ILE A 315 5.88 21.32 -9.57
CA ILE A 315 5.15 20.64 -10.66
C ILE A 315 3.67 20.99 -10.60
N GLY A 316 3.15 21.21 -9.39
CA GLY A 316 1.79 21.68 -9.16
C GLY A 316 0.73 20.58 -9.24
N TYR A 317 1.08 19.33 -8.94
CA TYR A 317 0.09 18.27 -8.70
C TYR A 317 -0.50 18.38 -7.29
N ASP A 318 -1.81 18.18 -7.16
CA ASP A 318 -2.50 18.28 -5.87
C ASP A 318 -2.81 16.90 -5.31
N ASP A 319 -1.77 16.19 -4.90
CA ASP A 319 -1.90 14.98 -4.08
C ASP A 319 -2.38 15.37 -2.68
N ALA A 320 -3.63 15.02 -2.35
CA ALA A 320 -4.32 15.64 -1.21
C ALA A 320 -3.70 15.31 0.15
N LEU A 321 -3.32 14.05 0.37
CA LEU A 321 -2.76 13.55 1.62
C LEU A 321 -1.38 12.89 1.42
N ASP A 322 -0.68 13.27 0.35
CA ASP A 322 0.70 12.91 0.05
C ASP A 322 0.95 11.39 -0.17
N ALA A 323 -0.08 10.66 -0.65
CA ALA A 323 0.02 9.22 -0.89
C ALA A 323 1.10 8.87 -1.93
N PHE A 324 1.18 9.60 -3.06
CA PHE A 324 2.24 9.40 -4.05
C PHE A 324 3.63 9.65 -3.46
N GLY A 325 3.79 10.79 -2.79
CA GLY A 325 5.10 11.21 -2.25
C GLY A 325 5.62 10.31 -1.14
N CYS A 326 4.74 9.61 -0.43
CA CYS A 326 5.12 8.67 0.61
C CYS A 326 5.25 7.24 0.05
N HIS A 327 4.20 6.73 -0.65
CA HIS A 327 4.15 5.32 -1.05
C HIS A 327 4.88 5.03 -2.36
N ALA A 328 4.59 5.74 -3.46
CA ALA A 328 5.30 5.46 -4.72
C ALA A 328 6.79 5.81 -4.64
N VAL A 329 7.10 7.00 -4.12
CA VAL A 329 8.51 7.42 -3.99
C VAL A 329 9.25 6.55 -2.98
N GLY A 330 8.63 6.27 -1.83
CA GLY A 330 9.22 5.39 -0.80
C GLY A 330 9.42 3.96 -1.29
N GLY A 331 8.44 3.40 -2.04
CA GLY A 331 8.55 2.06 -2.64
C GLY A 331 9.66 1.95 -3.67
N ILE A 332 9.79 2.96 -4.57
CA ILE A 332 10.89 3.03 -5.54
C ILE A 332 12.25 3.05 -4.84
N VAL A 333 12.41 3.90 -3.81
CA VAL A 333 13.64 3.94 -3.01
C VAL A 333 13.91 2.60 -2.35
N GLY A 334 12.86 1.96 -1.79
CA GLY A 334 12.97 0.64 -1.15
C GLY A 334 13.43 -0.44 -2.11
N GLY A 335 12.81 -0.57 -3.28
CA GLY A 335 13.20 -1.54 -4.31
C GLY A 335 14.65 -1.34 -4.79
N ILE A 336 15.07 -0.09 -5.03
CA ILE A 336 16.48 0.20 -5.36
C ILE A 336 17.42 -0.21 -4.22
N CYS A 337 17.05 0.08 -2.98
CA CYS A 337 17.84 -0.30 -1.81
C CYS A 337 17.91 -1.83 -1.64
N THR A 338 16.85 -2.56 -1.96
CA THR A 338 16.87 -4.03 -1.99
C THR A 338 17.96 -4.54 -2.95
N GLY A 339 18.04 -3.98 -4.16
CA GLY A 339 19.09 -4.32 -5.13
C GLY A 339 20.51 -3.98 -4.66
N ILE A 340 20.67 -3.08 -3.70
CA ILE A 340 21.98 -2.69 -3.15
C ILE A 340 22.34 -3.51 -1.93
N PHE A 341 21.41 -3.72 -0.99
CA PHE A 341 21.66 -4.22 0.37
C PHE A 341 21.19 -5.66 0.62
N CYS A 342 20.61 -6.35 -0.37
CA CYS A 342 20.17 -7.73 -0.21
C CYS A 342 21.36 -8.64 0.15
N VAL A 343 21.25 -9.36 1.27
CA VAL A 343 22.20 -10.41 1.68
C VAL A 343 22.00 -11.60 0.72
N PRO A 344 23.04 -12.11 0.05
CA PRO A 344 22.89 -13.15 -0.95
C PRO A 344 22.20 -14.42 -0.43
N GLU A 345 22.48 -14.81 0.80
CA GLU A 345 21.93 -15.99 1.45
C GLU A 345 20.44 -15.87 1.80
N LEU A 346 19.89 -14.66 1.76
CA LEU A 346 18.46 -14.37 2.00
C LEU A 346 17.68 -14.13 0.70
N SER A 347 18.38 -14.04 -0.43
CA SER A 347 17.75 -13.82 -1.73
C SER A 347 16.94 -15.04 -2.18
N TRP A 348 15.76 -14.79 -2.74
CA TRP A 348 14.96 -15.84 -3.41
C TRP A 348 15.39 -16.09 -4.85
N THR A 349 16.42 -15.39 -5.34
CA THR A 349 16.96 -15.50 -6.69
C THR A 349 18.45 -15.83 -6.63
N ASP A 350 19.05 -16.13 -7.77
CA ASP A 350 20.50 -16.36 -7.89
C ASP A 350 21.33 -15.08 -7.71
N PHE A 351 20.67 -13.91 -7.52
CA PHE A 351 21.32 -12.61 -7.43
C PHE A 351 21.35 -12.10 -5.99
N GLY A 352 22.49 -11.59 -5.57
CA GLY A 352 22.65 -10.88 -4.29
C GLY A 352 22.81 -9.36 -4.49
N GLY A 353 22.74 -8.62 -3.39
CA GLY A 353 22.87 -7.17 -3.40
C GLY A 353 24.24 -6.68 -3.85
N LEU A 354 24.25 -5.57 -4.58
CA LEU A 354 25.47 -4.95 -5.12
C LEU A 354 26.59 -4.79 -4.09
N LEU A 355 26.23 -4.44 -2.86
CA LEU A 355 27.22 -4.20 -1.78
C LEU A 355 27.99 -5.46 -1.38
N TYR A 356 27.34 -6.63 -1.43
CA TYR A 356 27.94 -7.91 -1.02
C TYR A 356 28.64 -8.62 -2.17
N THR A 357 28.06 -8.55 -3.36
CA THR A 357 28.53 -9.33 -4.52
C THR A 357 29.43 -8.53 -5.47
N GLY A 358 29.30 -7.19 -5.47
CA GLY A 358 29.89 -6.35 -6.51
C GLY A 358 29.20 -6.49 -7.88
N ASP A 359 28.15 -7.31 -7.99
CA ASP A 359 27.37 -7.52 -9.22
C ASP A 359 26.13 -6.64 -9.23
N VAL A 360 25.84 -6.04 -10.36
CA VAL A 360 24.69 -5.15 -10.57
C VAL A 360 23.41 -5.90 -10.97
N SER A 361 23.43 -7.21 -11.12
CA SER A 361 22.33 -7.99 -11.68
C SER A 361 21.03 -7.79 -10.90
N LEU A 362 21.05 -7.97 -9.57
CA LEU A 362 19.85 -7.73 -8.75
C LEU A 362 19.37 -6.28 -8.85
N LEU A 363 20.28 -5.31 -8.81
CA LEU A 363 19.90 -3.90 -8.93
C LEU A 363 19.23 -3.60 -10.29
N CYS A 364 19.71 -4.21 -11.38
CA CYS A 364 19.08 -4.11 -12.70
C CYS A 364 17.70 -4.78 -12.72
N SER A 365 17.55 -5.94 -12.10
CA SER A 365 16.26 -6.63 -11.95
C SER A 365 15.26 -5.77 -11.17
N GLN A 366 15.67 -5.16 -10.06
CA GLN A 366 14.84 -4.25 -9.28
C GLN A 366 14.38 -3.04 -10.10
N ILE A 367 15.29 -2.39 -10.83
CA ILE A 367 14.95 -1.25 -11.69
C ILE A 367 13.99 -1.68 -12.80
N ALA A 368 14.19 -2.85 -13.40
CA ALA A 368 13.30 -3.39 -14.43
C ALA A 368 11.89 -3.71 -13.87
N GLY A 369 11.79 -4.35 -12.70
CA GLY A 369 10.53 -4.63 -12.02
C GLY A 369 9.76 -3.35 -11.70
N ILE A 370 10.42 -2.38 -11.10
CA ILE A 370 9.86 -1.04 -10.83
C ILE A 370 9.34 -0.38 -12.12
N ALA A 371 10.13 -0.41 -13.19
CA ALA A 371 9.73 0.20 -14.46
C ALA A 371 8.51 -0.49 -15.07
N ILE A 372 8.45 -1.82 -15.04
CA ILE A 372 7.30 -2.59 -15.52
C ILE A 372 6.06 -2.28 -14.68
N THR A 373 6.18 -2.26 -13.36
CA THR A 373 5.10 -1.87 -12.45
C THR A 373 4.56 -0.48 -12.79
N ILE A 374 5.44 0.51 -12.96
CA ILE A 374 5.04 1.89 -13.32
C ILE A 374 4.31 1.92 -14.68
N VAL A 375 4.82 1.22 -15.67
CA VAL A 375 4.21 1.21 -17.02
C VAL A 375 2.87 0.48 -17.00
N PHE A 376 2.82 -0.70 -16.40
CA PHE A 376 1.61 -1.52 -16.32
C PHE A 376 0.48 -0.79 -15.57
N VAL A 377 0.75 -0.37 -14.35
CA VAL A 377 -0.22 0.37 -13.53
C VAL A 377 -0.60 1.68 -14.20
N GLY A 378 0.38 2.42 -14.72
CA GLY A 378 0.15 3.72 -15.34
C GLY A 378 -0.79 3.66 -16.54
N ILE A 379 -0.60 2.69 -17.43
CA ILE A 379 -1.46 2.51 -18.62
C ILE A 379 -2.87 2.13 -18.20
N LEU A 380 -3.01 1.12 -17.33
CA LEU A 380 -4.32 0.63 -16.91
C LEU A 380 -5.09 1.69 -16.13
N ASP A 381 -4.45 2.43 -15.25
CA ASP A 381 -5.08 3.49 -14.47
C ASP A 381 -5.65 4.59 -15.35
N VAL A 382 -4.91 5.03 -16.36
CA VAL A 382 -5.39 6.04 -17.31
C VAL A 382 -6.63 5.52 -18.06
N VAL A 383 -6.57 4.29 -18.56
CA VAL A 383 -7.70 3.66 -19.25
C VAL A 383 -8.92 3.54 -18.34
N LEU A 384 -8.75 2.97 -17.16
CA LEU A 384 -9.82 2.78 -16.17
C LEU A 384 -10.42 4.11 -15.72
N ALA A 385 -9.60 5.12 -15.48
CA ALA A 385 -10.07 6.43 -15.08
C ALA A 385 -10.91 7.11 -16.18
N PHE A 386 -10.55 6.93 -17.47
CA PHE A 386 -11.40 7.41 -18.59
C PHE A 386 -12.71 6.64 -18.69
N ILE A 387 -12.70 5.31 -18.50
CA ILE A 387 -13.92 4.49 -18.51
C ILE A 387 -14.87 4.94 -17.39
N VAL A 388 -14.35 5.03 -16.15
CA VAL A 388 -15.15 5.48 -15.01
C VAL A 388 -15.64 6.90 -15.21
N LYS A 389 -14.80 7.81 -15.74
CA LYS A 389 -15.20 9.18 -16.06
C LYS A 389 -16.37 9.23 -17.03
N ALA A 390 -16.39 8.37 -18.05
CA ALA A 390 -17.50 8.27 -19.00
C ALA A 390 -18.79 7.83 -18.29
N CYS A 391 -18.74 6.84 -17.41
CA CYS A 391 -19.88 6.39 -16.60
C CYS A 391 -20.43 7.49 -15.67
N PHE A 392 -19.61 8.44 -15.26
CA PHE A 392 -19.99 9.55 -14.36
C PHE A 392 -20.25 10.88 -15.10
N LYS A 393 -20.83 10.81 -16.29
CA LYS A 393 -21.21 11.98 -17.12
C LYS A 393 -20.02 12.91 -17.43
N GLY A 394 -18.87 12.31 -17.74
CA GLY A 394 -17.67 13.04 -18.14
C GLY A 394 -16.89 13.72 -17.02
N SER A 395 -17.25 13.51 -15.76
CA SER A 395 -16.51 14.12 -14.62
C SER A 395 -16.41 13.19 -13.43
N LEU A 396 -15.18 12.94 -12.96
CA LEU A 396 -14.92 12.26 -11.70
C LEU A 396 -15.05 13.19 -10.49
N ARG A 397 -14.93 14.51 -10.70
CA ARG A 397 -14.91 15.52 -9.66
C ARG A 397 -16.32 15.99 -9.30
N VAL A 398 -16.54 16.33 -8.04
CA VAL A 398 -17.74 17.00 -7.56
C VAL A 398 -17.82 18.44 -8.08
N SER A 399 -19.02 19.06 -8.04
CA SER A 399 -19.15 20.48 -8.37
C SER A 399 -18.40 21.36 -7.37
N GLU A 400 -17.97 22.54 -7.81
CA GLU A 400 -17.29 23.52 -6.95
C GLU A 400 -18.09 23.91 -5.71
N GLY A 401 -19.41 23.97 -5.82
CA GLY A 401 -20.31 24.25 -4.71
C GLY A 401 -20.22 23.17 -3.62
N LYS A 402 -20.27 21.89 -4.00
CA LYS A 402 -20.11 20.75 -3.08
C LYS A 402 -18.72 20.71 -2.45
N GLU A 403 -17.66 20.99 -3.23
CA GLU A 403 -16.30 21.08 -2.71
C GLU A 403 -16.15 22.22 -1.69
N ALA A 404 -16.79 23.36 -1.96
CA ALA A 404 -16.80 24.50 -1.05
C ALA A 404 -17.59 24.23 0.25
N GLN A 405 -18.72 23.56 0.16
CA GLN A 405 -19.54 23.14 1.31
C GLN A 405 -18.78 22.14 2.19
N GLY A 406 -18.09 21.18 1.59
CA GLY A 406 -17.46 20.02 2.23
C GLY A 406 -18.23 18.74 1.94
N LEU A 407 -17.50 17.64 1.71
CA LEU A 407 -18.08 16.42 1.22
C LEU A 407 -18.80 15.59 2.28
N ASP A 408 -18.54 15.82 3.56
CA ASP A 408 -19.26 15.17 4.66
C ASP A 408 -20.77 15.43 4.52
N ILE A 409 -21.17 16.68 4.45
CA ILE A 409 -22.57 17.06 4.27
C ILE A 409 -23.01 16.89 2.82
N ALA A 410 -22.21 17.32 1.84
CA ALA A 410 -22.63 17.38 0.45
C ALA A 410 -22.77 16.00 -0.24
N ALA A 411 -22.09 14.97 0.27
CA ALA A 411 -22.12 13.62 -0.27
C ALA A 411 -22.81 12.61 0.65
N HIS A 412 -22.71 12.80 1.97
CA HIS A 412 -23.18 11.80 2.95
C HIS A 412 -24.28 12.32 3.89
N GLY A 413 -24.50 13.65 3.96
CA GLY A 413 -25.48 14.23 4.88
C GLY A 413 -25.09 14.09 6.35
N GLU A 414 -23.83 13.78 6.63
CA GLU A 414 -23.30 13.48 7.96
C GLU A 414 -22.22 14.48 8.32
N SER A 415 -22.03 14.78 9.61
CA SER A 415 -20.95 15.61 10.12
C SER A 415 -20.11 14.81 11.09
N ALA A 416 -18.79 14.83 10.90
CA ALA A 416 -17.86 14.20 11.84
C ALA A 416 -17.95 14.78 13.25
N TYR A 417 -18.33 16.07 13.34
CA TYR A 417 -18.47 16.82 14.59
C TYR A 417 -19.76 17.65 14.54
N PRO A 418 -20.91 17.04 14.85
CA PRO A 418 -22.18 17.75 14.91
C PRO A 418 -22.09 18.94 15.87
N ALA A 419 -22.70 20.06 15.51
CA ALA A 419 -22.83 21.16 16.46
C ALA A 419 -23.80 20.73 17.57
N TYR A 420 -23.32 20.73 18.82
CA TYR A 420 -24.18 20.51 19.97
C TYR A 420 -25.11 21.74 20.15
N ILE A 421 -26.40 21.52 19.94
CA ILE A 421 -27.40 22.61 20.06
C ILE A 421 -28.11 22.60 21.43
N GLY A 422 -27.74 21.67 22.32
CA GLY A 422 -28.26 21.63 23.69
C GLY A 422 -29.72 21.20 23.83
N LEU A 423 -30.23 20.44 22.86
CA LEU A 423 -31.63 20.02 22.78
C LEU A 423 -31.79 18.50 22.63
N ASP A 424 -30.73 17.73 22.86
CA ASP A 424 -30.81 16.25 22.85
C ASP A 424 -31.14 15.70 24.23
#